data_cd513d165d9e7641b59e8445e60b5a1a
#
_entry.id   cd513d165d9e7641b59e8445e60b5a1a
#
_cell.length_a   1.000
_cell.length_b   1.000
_cell.length_c   1.000
_cell.angle_alpha   90.00
_cell.angle_beta   90.00
_cell.angle_gamma   90.00
#
_symmetry.space_group_name_H-M   'P 1'
#
loop_
_entity.id
_entity.type
_entity.pdbx_description
1 polymer ?
#
loop_
_entity_poly.entity_id
_entity_poly.type
_entity_poly.pdbx_seq_one_letter_code
_entity_poly.pdbx_strand_id
1 'polypeptide(L)'
;MNLEAASSVDEPWIRKLLTLCGLPHEDITPQHLRHFWVIKEKGKILAVVGLEVFGRLALLRSLAVDPRFRERGLATELTKKAEEFAASLEIEELYLLTMTAESFFLKRGYKKIKRNFAPPQVQGTAEFQGLCPASSVCMVKPLNGRRL
;
A
#
# COMPACT_ATOMS: atom_id res chain seq x y z
N MET A 1 -6.17 -16.53 11.27
CA MET A 1 -5.49 -15.37 10.70
C MET A 1 -6.16 -14.09 11.16
N ASN A 2 -5.38 -13.14 11.66
CA ASN A 2 -5.92 -11.89 12.18
C ASN A 2 -5.40 -10.71 11.38
N LEU A 3 -6.31 -9.89 10.86
CA LEU A 3 -5.96 -8.61 10.25
C LEU A 3 -6.05 -7.55 11.35
N GLU A 4 -4.94 -6.85 11.57
CA GLU A 4 -4.89 -5.86 12.65
C GLU A 4 -4.00 -4.68 12.27
N ALA A 5 -4.17 -3.57 12.98
CA ALA A 5 -3.29 -2.41 12.81
C ALA A 5 -1.87 -2.78 13.25
N ALA A 6 -0.88 -2.31 12.49
CA ALA A 6 0.50 -2.54 12.86
C ALA A 6 0.88 -1.73 14.08
N SER A 7 1.84 -2.24 14.85
CA SER A 7 2.38 -1.53 16.00
C SER A 7 3.91 -1.46 15.89
N SER A 8 4.55 -0.72 16.79
CA SER A 8 5.99 -0.51 16.72
C SER A 8 6.78 -1.82 16.84
N VAL A 9 6.25 -2.81 17.57
CA VAL A 9 6.94 -4.10 17.70
C VAL A 9 6.95 -4.88 16.39
N ASP A 10 6.08 -4.53 15.47
CA ASP A 10 5.99 -5.19 14.18
C ASP A 10 7.03 -4.69 13.18
N GLU A 11 7.66 -3.54 13.44
CA GLU A 11 8.52 -2.90 12.45
C GLU A 11 9.61 -3.80 11.88
N PRO A 12 10.42 -4.51 12.70
CA PRO A 12 11.48 -5.35 12.14
C PRO A 12 10.93 -6.44 11.22
N TRP A 13 9.78 -6.99 11.57
CA TRP A 13 9.18 -8.08 10.80
C TRP A 13 8.55 -7.58 9.52
N ILE A 14 8.00 -6.36 9.55
CA ILE A 14 7.48 -5.71 8.34
C ILE A 14 8.64 -5.45 7.37
N ARG A 15 9.75 -4.88 7.86
CA ARG A 15 10.91 -4.64 7.00
C ARG A 15 11.46 -5.93 6.41
N LYS A 16 11.48 -6.99 7.20
CA LYS A 16 11.97 -8.28 6.73
C LYS A 16 11.08 -8.82 5.61
N LEU A 17 9.76 -8.72 5.78
CA LEU A 17 8.82 -9.18 4.75
C LEU A 17 8.95 -8.35 3.47
N LEU A 18 9.07 -7.02 3.60
CA LEU A 18 9.24 -6.16 2.44
C LEU A 18 10.54 -6.48 1.69
N THR A 19 11.63 -6.71 2.43
CA THR A 19 12.89 -7.13 1.84
C THR A 19 12.73 -8.43 1.07
N LEU A 20 12.06 -9.40 1.69
CA LEU A 20 11.82 -10.69 1.06
C LEU A 20 11.06 -10.54 -0.26
N CYS A 21 10.13 -9.59 -0.32
CA CYS A 21 9.32 -9.35 -1.51
C CYS A 21 9.92 -8.33 -2.48
N GLY A 22 11.12 -7.83 -2.18
CA GLY A 22 11.80 -6.87 -3.07
C GLY A 22 11.18 -5.48 -3.09
N LEU A 23 10.54 -5.07 -2.00
CA LEU A 23 9.86 -3.78 -1.91
C LEU A 23 10.64 -2.79 -1.03
N PRO A 24 10.52 -1.48 -1.34
CA PRO A 24 11.22 -0.46 -0.54
C PRO A 24 10.68 -0.40 0.89
N HIS A 25 11.58 -0.17 1.84
CA HIS A 25 11.20 -0.04 3.25
C HIS A 25 12.08 0.95 3.99
N GLU A 26 13.09 1.51 3.33
CA GLU A 26 14.11 2.34 3.99
C GLU A 26 13.54 3.60 4.58
N ASP A 27 12.46 4.11 4.02
CA ASP A 27 11.83 5.35 4.47
C ASP A 27 10.81 5.17 5.59
N ILE A 28 10.51 3.93 5.98
CA ILE A 28 9.45 3.67 6.96
C ILE A 28 9.87 4.19 8.34
N THR A 29 9.01 5.00 8.94
CA THR A 29 9.20 5.56 10.28
C THR A 29 8.07 5.08 11.19
N PRO A 30 8.19 5.30 12.52
CA PRO A 30 7.07 4.97 13.42
C PRO A 30 5.77 5.68 13.04
N GLN A 31 5.86 6.88 12.46
CA GLN A 31 4.65 7.59 12.01
C GLN A 31 3.99 6.87 10.84
N HIS A 32 4.77 6.35 9.91
CA HIS A 32 4.22 5.57 8.80
C HIS A 32 3.42 4.38 9.33
N LEU A 33 3.94 3.71 10.37
CA LEU A 33 3.30 2.50 10.89
C LEU A 33 1.89 2.73 11.45
N ARG A 34 1.54 3.97 11.77
CA ARG A 34 0.18 4.29 12.24
C ARG A 34 -0.88 3.97 11.19
N HIS A 35 -0.51 3.96 9.94
CA HIS A 35 -1.41 3.66 8.83
C HIS A 35 -0.94 2.44 8.06
N PHE A 36 -0.45 1.45 8.79
CA PHE A 36 -0.10 0.15 8.24
C PHE A 36 -0.97 -0.92 8.90
N TRP A 37 -1.29 -1.94 8.15
CA TRP A 37 -2.05 -3.10 8.63
C TRP A 37 -1.31 -4.36 8.27
N VAL A 38 -1.43 -5.38 9.14
CA VAL A 38 -0.79 -6.65 8.95
C VAL A 38 -1.79 -7.78 9.11
N ILE A 39 -1.51 -8.91 8.48
CA ILE A 39 -2.23 -10.14 8.75
C ILE A 39 -1.25 -11.07 9.44
N LYS A 40 -1.65 -11.57 10.60
CA LYS A 40 -0.81 -12.45 11.43
C LYS A 40 -1.44 -13.81 11.60
N GLU A 41 -0.58 -14.81 11.74
CA GLU A 41 -0.98 -16.15 12.15
C GLU A 41 0.05 -16.65 13.14
N LYS A 42 -0.42 -17.03 14.35
CA LYS A 42 0.46 -17.52 15.41
C LYS A 42 1.61 -16.55 15.68
N GLY A 43 1.30 -15.26 15.70
CA GLY A 43 2.27 -14.21 15.99
C GLY A 43 3.20 -13.85 14.85
N LYS A 44 3.09 -14.51 13.69
CA LYS A 44 3.93 -14.19 12.54
C LYS A 44 3.18 -13.32 11.54
N ILE A 45 3.89 -12.33 10.99
CA ILE A 45 3.32 -11.46 9.96
C ILE A 45 3.42 -12.17 8.63
N LEU A 46 2.26 -12.41 8.01
CA LEU A 46 2.17 -13.04 6.70
C LEU A 46 2.00 -12.04 5.58
N ALA A 47 1.46 -10.86 5.87
CA ALA A 47 1.17 -9.86 4.86
C ALA A 47 1.09 -8.48 5.49
N VAL A 48 1.30 -7.44 4.68
CA VAL A 48 1.32 -6.05 5.15
C VAL A 48 0.83 -5.12 4.04
N VAL A 49 0.25 -3.99 4.43
CA VAL A 49 -0.05 -2.87 3.53
C VAL A 49 0.05 -1.57 4.31
N GLY A 50 0.36 -0.49 3.62
CA GLY A 50 0.44 0.82 4.24
C GLY A 50 -0.20 1.92 3.41
N LEU A 51 -0.50 3.03 4.07
CA LEU A 51 -0.97 4.26 3.45
C LEU A 51 -0.14 5.43 3.93
N GLU A 52 0.16 6.36 3.01
CA GLU A 52 0.63 7.70 3.38
C GLU A 52 -0.50 8.65 3.03
N VAL A 53 -0.95 9.42 4.02
CA VAL A 53 -2.14 10.26 3.90
C VAL A 53 -1.77 11.73 3.72
N PHE A 54 -2.36 12.39 2.72
CA PHE A 54 -2.10 13.78 2.39
C PHE A 54 -3.44 14.49 2.14
N GLY A 55 -4.10 14.92 3.23
CA GLY A 55 -5.40 15.54 3.10
C GLY A 55 -6.43 14.58 2.53
N ARG A 56 -6.91 14.87 1.32
CA ARG A 56 -7.92 14.03 0.66
C ARG A 56 -7.31 13.02 -0.31
N LEU A 57 -6.00 12.90 -0.32
CA LEU A 57 -5.27 11.98 -1.17
C LEU A 57 -4.45 11.04 -0.32
N ALA A 58 -4.17 9.85 -0.83
CA ALA A 58 -3.25 8.93 -0.13
C ALA A 58 -2.48 8.10 -1.15
N LEU A 59 -1.33 7.63 -0.70
CA LEU A 59 -0.50 6.68 -1.44
C LEU A 59 -0.64 5.33 -0.76
N LEU A 60 -1.13 4.33 -1.49
CA LEU A 60 -1.12 2.93 -1.02
C LEU A 60 0.26 2.37 -1.34
N ARG A 61 0.87 1.75 -0.36
CA ARG A 61 2.24 1.27 -0.48
C ARG A 61 2.48 -0.01 0.31
N SER A 62 3.63 -0.62 0.04
CA SER A 62 4.14 -1.71 0.88
C SER A 62 3.21 -2.90 0.98
N LEU A 63 2.42 -3.16 -0.06
CA LEU A 63 1.56 -4.33 -0.09
C LEU A 63 2.42 -5.55 -0.41
N ALA A 64 2.57 -6.43 0.56
CA ALA A 64 3.41 -7.61 0.42
C ALA A 64 2.76 -8.80 1.09
N VAL A 65 2.88 -9.97 0.46
CA VAL A 65 2.40 -11.24 1.02
C VAL A 65 3.57 -12.22 0.99
N ASP A 66 3.80 -12.88 2.12
CA ASP A 66 4.82 -13.93 2.19
C ASP A 66 4.56 -14.93 1.06
N PRO A 67 5.58 -15.23 0.23
CA PRO A 67 5.38 -16.12 -0.93
C PRO A 67 4.72 -17.45 -0.59
N ARG A 68 4.93 -17.95 0.63
CA ARG A 68 4.33 -19.24 1.05
C ARG A 68 2.83 -19.14 1.30
N PHE A 69 2.28 -17.92 1.38
CA PHE A 69 0.87 -17.71 1.71
C PHE A 69 0.12 -16.95 0.60
N ARG A 70 0.68 -16.89 -0.58
CA ARG A 70 0.02 -16.24 -1.73
C ARG A 70 -1.15 -17.07 -2.23
N GLU A 71 -2.00 -16.42 -3.03
CA GLU A 71 -3.18 -17.03 -3.63
C GLU A 71 -4.22 -17.47 -2.59
N ARG A 72 -4.23 -16.81 -1.43
CA ARG A 72 -5.21 -17.06 -0.36
C ARG A 72 -6.07 -15.84 -0.08
N GLY A 73 -6.00 -14.81 -0.94
CA GLY A 73 -6.81 -13.63 -0.78
C GLY A 73 -6.31 -12.61 0.23
N LEU A 74 -5.08 -12.76 0.76
CA LEU A 74 -4.57 -11.85 1.78
C LEU A 74 -4.36 -10.44 1.24
N ALA A 75 -3.83 -10.32 0.02
CA ALA A 75 -3.63 -9.02 -0.60
C ALA A 75 -4.96 -8.30 -0.83
N THR A 76 -5.99 -9.05 -1.21
CA THR A 76 -7.33 -8.50 -1.39
C THR A 76 -7.90 -7.98 -0.07
N GLU A 77 -7.77 -8.76 0.99
CA GLU A 77 -8.24 -8.34 2.32
C GLU A 77 -7.56 -7.06 2.78
N LEU A 78 -6.24 -6.99 2.62
CA LEU A 78 -5.48 -5.81 3.03
C LEU A 78 -5.82 -4.59 2.19
N THR A 79 -5.96 -4.76 0.88
CA THR A 79 -6.32 -3.66 0.00
C THR A 79 -7.69 -3.10 0.38
N LYS A 80 -8.66 -3.98 0.64
CA LYS A 80 -9.99 -3.56 1.08
C LYS A 80 -9.91 -2.80 2.41
N LYS A 81 -9.11 -3.29 3.34
CA LYS A 81 -8.96 -2.63 4.64
C LYS A 81 -8.38 -1.23 4.48
N ALA A 82 -7.35 -1.09 3.66
CA ALA A 82 -6.75 0.22 3.41
C ALA A 82 -7.76 1.16 2.75
N GLU A 83 -8.55 0.66 1.79
CA GLU A 83 -9.57 1.47 1.12
C GLU A 83 -10.68 1.89 2.08
N GLU A 84 -11.12 1.00 2.96
CA GLU A 84 -12.14 1.32 3.96
C GLU A 84 -11.64 2.39 4.92
N PHE A 85 -10.40 2.27 5.38
CA PHE A 85 -9.82 3.26 6.26
C PHE A 85 -9.69 4.61 5.55
N ALA A 86 -9.21 4.61 4.32
CA ALA A 86 -9.08 5.82 3.54
C ALA A 86 -10.45 6.49 3.35
N ALA A 87 -11.49 5.71 3.05
CA ALA A 87 -12.84 6.25 2.90
C ALA A 87 -13.33 6.88 4.21
N SER A 88 -12.99 6.28 5.34
CA SER A 88 -13.39 6.81 6.65
C SER A 88 -12.75 8.17 6.93
N LEU A 89 -11.62 8.47 6.31
CA LEU A 89 -10.94 9.76 6.40
C LEU A 89 -11.35 10.72 5.30
N GLU A 90 -12.35 10.35 4.49
CA GLU A 90 -12.83 11.15 3.35
C GLU A 90 -11.76 11.34 2.28
N ILE A 91 -10.85 10.40 2.16
CA ILE A 91 -9.88 10.41 1.09
C ILE A 91 -10.59 10.13 -0.23
N GLU A 92 -10.30 10.93 -1.24
CA GLU A 92 -11.00 10.87 -2.51
C GLU A 92 -10.31 10.00 -3.54
N GLU A 93 -8.99 9.91 -3.47
CA GLU A 93 -8.22 9.16 -4.44
C GLU A 93 -7.04 8.46 -3.78
N LEU A 94 -6.82 7.20 -4.18
CA LEU A 94 -5.64 6.44 -3.80
C LEU A 94 -4.71 6.28 -4.99
N TYR A 95 -3.44 6.60 -4.79
CA TYR A 95 -2.39 6.43 -5.78
C TYR A 95 -1.47 5.31 -5.36
N LEU A 96 -0.79 4.70 -6.30
CA LEU A 96 0.24 3.69 -6.01
C LEU A 96 1.23 3.56 -7.16
N LEU A 97 2.39 2.99 -6.84
CA LEU A 97 3.37 2.56 -7.83
C LEU A 97 3.54 1.05 -7.70
N THR A 98 3.57 0.33 -8.82
CA THR A 98 3.77 -1.11 -8.79
C THR A 98 4.68 -1.56 -9.92
N MET A 99 5.52 -2.57 -9.63
CA MET A 99 6.37 -3.19 -10.63
C MET A 99 5.75 -4.47 -11.19
N THR A 100 5.00 -5.20 -10.38
CA THR A 100 4.60 -6.55 -10.74
C THR A 100 3.12 -6.84 -10.53
N ALA A 101 2.35 -5.92 -9.96
CA ALA A 101 0.97 -6.19 -9.56
C ALA A 101 -0.07 -5.38 -10.34
N GLU A 102 0.28 -4.91 -11.53
CA GLU A 102 -0.65 -4.12 -12.34
C GLU A 102 -1.98 -4.83 -12.54
N SER A 103 -1.94 -6.12 -12.93
CA SER A 103 -3.16 -6.89 -13.15
C SER A 103 -4.01 -7.01 -11.90
N PHE A 104 -3.36 -7.20 -10.75
CA PHE A 104 -4.06 -7.29 -9.48
C PHE A 104 -4.86 -6.02 -9.21
N PHE A 105 -4.23 -4.86 -9.39
CA PHE A 105 -4.89 -3.58 -9.09
C PHE A 105 -5.92 -3.20 -10.15
N LEU A 106 -5.69 -3.53 -11.42
CA LEU A 106 -6.69 -3.30 -12.45
C LEU A 106 -8.01 -3.98 -12.09
N LYS A 107 -7.95 -5.21 -11.59
CA LYS A 107 -9.15 -5.94 -11.20
C LYS A 107 -9.88 -5.30 -10.02
N ARG A 108 -9.22 -4.45 -9.27
CA ARG A 108 -9.79 -3.80 -8.09
C ARG A 108 -10.18 -2.36 -8.33
N GLY A 109 -10.21 -1.95 -9.61
CA GLY A 109 -10.73 -0.64 -9.98
C GLY A 109 -9.69 0.46 -10.09
N TYR A 110 -8.41 0.11 -10.01
CA TYR A 110 -7.35 1.09 -10.24
C TYR A 110 -7.13 1.27 -11.74
N LYS A 111 -6.77 2.48 -12.13
CA LYS A 111 -6.46 2.81 -13.52
C LYS A 111 -5.01 3.26 -13.63
N LYS A 112 -4.38 2.89 -14.72
CA LYS A 112 -3.03 3.32 -15.01
C LYS A 112 -3.04 4.78 -15.44
N ILE A 113 -2.12 5.58 -14.90
CA ILE A 113 -1.92 6.98 -15.31
C ILE A 113 -0.45 7.25 -15.49
N LYS A 114 -0.14 8.32 -16.21
CA LYS A 114 1.24 8.78 -16.32
C LYS A 114 1.71 9.24 -14.94
N ARG A 115 2.93 8.86 -14.59
CA ARG A 115 3.49 9.16 -13.27
C ARG A 115 3.50 10.65 -12.95
N ASN A 116 3.77 11.48 -13.95
CA ASN A 116 3.82 12.93 -13.74
C ASN A 116 2.44 13.59 -13.64
N PHE A 117 1.36 12.81 -13.79
CA PHE A 117 0.01 13.31 -13.56
C PHE A 117 -0.43 13.17 -12.11
N ALA A 118 0.35 12.46 -11.28
CA ALA A 118 0.03 12.38 -9.86
C ALA A 118 0.16 13.75 -9.22
N PRO A 119 -0.66 14.05 -8.19
CA PRO A 119 -0.58 15.34 -7.50
C PRO A 119 0.78 15.59 -6.86
N PRO A 120 1.15 16.86 -6.64
CA PRO A 120 2.45 17.19 -6.06
C PRO A 120 2.72 16.51 -4.72
N GLN A 121 1.70 16.38 -3.86
CA GLN A 121 1.87 15.73 -2.56
C GLN A 121 2.30 14.28 -2.73
N VAL A 122 1.73 13.59 -3.72
CA VAL A 122 2.07 12.20 -4.00
C VAL A 122 3.45 12.12 -4.64
N GLN A 123 3.76 13.02 -5.56
CA GLN A 123 5.07 13.04 -6.20
C GLN A 123 6.20 13.34 -5.22
N GLY A 124 5.91 14.03 -4.12
CA GLY A 124 6.89 14.34 -3.09
C GLY A 124 7.22 13.17 -2.17
N THR A 125 6.55 12.04 -2.29
CA THR A 125 6.83 10.88 -1.44
C THR A 125 8.16 10.23 -1.79
N ALA A 126 8.75 9.53 -0.82
CA ALA A 126 10.03 8.87 -1.05
C ALA A 126 9.93 7.84 -2.18
N GLU A 127 8.79 7.13 -2.28
CA GLU A 127 8.62 6.14 -3.34
C GLU A 127 8.64 6.79 -4.73
N PHE A 128 7.96 7.93 -4.89
CA PHE A 128 7.97 8.63 -6.17
C PHE A 128 9.31 9.30 -6.45
N GLN A 129 10.03 9.71 -5.40
CA GLN A 129 11.30 10.43 -5.54
C GLN A 129 12.48 9.52 -5.85
N GLY A 130 12.31 8.21 -5.81
CA GLY A 130 13.39 7.32 -6.21
C GLY A 130 13.45 5.97 -5.54
N LEU A 131 12.70 5.73 -4.44
CA LEU A 131 12.70 4.41 -3.83
C LEU A 131 12.09 3.36 -4.75
N CYS A 132 11.03 3.74 -5.50
CA CYS A 132 10.49 2.87 -6.51
C CYS A 132 11.18 3.16 -7.84
N PRO A 133 11.49 2.13 -8.64
CA PRO A 133 12.13 2.34 -9.94
C PRO A 133 11.32 3.27 -10.85
N ALA A 134 12.02 3.99 -11.72
CA ALA A 134 11.37 4.88 -12.67
C ALA A 134 10.39 4.13 -13.59
N SER A 135 10.61 2.83 -13.79
CA SER A 135 9.76 1.99 -14.64
C SER A 135 8.49 1.52 -13.93
N SER A 136 8.31 1.85 -12.64
CA SER A 136 7.09 1.46 -11.91
C SER A 136 5.86 2.08 -12.55
N VAL A 137 4.79 1.28 -12.61
CA VAL A 137 3.51 1.72 -13.15
C VAL A 137 2.76 2.51 -12.08
N CYS A 138 2.30 3.71 -12.43
CA CYS A 138 1.51 4.54 -11.54
C CYS A 138 0.03 4.29 -11.78
N MET A 139 -0.73 4.10 -10.70
CA MET A 139 -2.15 3.82 -10.79
C MET A 139 -2.93 4.65 -9.79
N VAL A 140 -4.22 4.87 -10.07
CA VAL A 140 -5.10 5.65 -9.21
C VAL A 140 -6.48 5.02 -9.15
N LYS A 141 -7.12 5.11 -7.99
CA LYS A 141 -8.50 4.68 -7.80
C LYS A 141 -9.28 5.77 -7.08
N PRO A 142 -10.40 6.25 -7.66
CA PRO A 142 -11.31 7.15 -6.94
C PRO A 142 -12.08 6.36 -5.89
N LEU A 143 -12.33 6.97 -4.73
CA LEU A 143 -13.05 6.36 -3.62
C LEU A 143 -14.39 7.05 -3.39
N ASN A 144 -15.17 6.50 -2.48
CA ASN A 144 -16.43 7.10 -2.01
C ASN A 144 -17.44 7.31 -3.12
N GLY A 145 -17.44 6.42 -4.11
CA GLY A 145 -18.41 6.50 -5.19
C GLY A 145 -18.22 7.67 -6.13
N ARG A 146 -17.08 8.36 -6.07
CA ARG A 146 -16.81 9.48 -6.96
C ARG A 146 -16.78 9.01 -8.39
N ARG A 147 -17.38 9.81 -9.26
CA ARG A 147 -17.37 9.59 -10.71
C ARG A 147 -16.56 10.69 -11.35
N LEU A 148 -15.67 10.31 -12.17
CA LEU A 148 -14.85 11.27 -12.89
C LEU A 148 -15.31 11.38 -14.33
#